data_8237d2ec32e70fe6db3dfbf12994e741
#
_entry.id   8237d2ec32e70fe6db3dfbf12994e741
#
_cell.length_a   1.000
_cell.length_b   1.000
_cell.length_c   1.000
_cell.angle_alpha   90.00
_cell.angle_beta   90.00
_cell.angle_gamma   90.00
#
_symmetry.space_group_name_H-M   'P 1'
#
loop_
_entity.id
_entity.type
_entity.pdbx_description
1 polymer ?
#
loop_
_entity_poly.entity_id
_entity_poly.type
_entity_poly.pdbx_seq_one_letter_code
_entity_poly.pdbx_strand_id
1 'polypeptide(L)'
;MSSAMPFFSPSPDPILKALPKCNIHTHLEGSVRPSTFREIAKLHNLDVELASRAVAESMQVTGAERNLVDYLQKIEFGYQVFLGGQEVQRIAFEAAEDAALDGVVYLELRAGPVTHSRPDFA
;
A
#
# COMPACT_ATOMS: atom_id res chain seq x y z
N MET A 1 -0.97 -5.64 33.50
CA MET A 1 -0.04 -6.23 32.49
C MET A 1 -0.85 -6.43 31.23
N SER A 2 -0.80 -5.46 30.32
CA SER A 2 -1.47 -5.56 29.03
C SER A 2 -0.57 -6.43 28.14
N SER A 3 -1.01 -7.65 27.89
CA SER A 3 -0.43 -8.52 26.87
C SER A 3 -0.78 -7.91 25.52
N ALA A 4 0.16 -7.16 24.94
CA ALA A 4 0.05 -6.79 23.54
C ALA A 4 0.00 -8.07 22.73
N MET A 5 -1.13 -8.36 22.08
CA MET A 5 -1.23 -9.41 21.09
C MET A 5 -0.09 -9.20 20.08
N PRO A 6 0.69 -10.25 19.78
CA PRO A 6 1.71 -10.12 18.76
C PRO A 6 1.02 -9.74 17.45
N PHE A 7 1.57 -8.73 16.80
CA PHE A 7 1.16 -8.33 15.47
C PHE A 7 1.04 -9.55 14.59
N PHE A 8 -0.18 -9.82 14.15
CA PHE A 8 -0.49 -10.91 13.29
C PHE A 8 0.10 -10.63 11.90
N SER A 9 1.31 -11.11 11.66
CA SER A 9 1.72 -11.54 10.34
C SER A 9 1.76 -13.06 10.38
N PRO A 10 0.62 -13.74 10.19
CA PRO A 10 0.71 -15.15 9.95
C PRO A 10 1.52 -15.29 8.70
N SER A 11 2.53 -16.13 8.76
CA SER A 11 3.04 -16.75 7.53
C SER A 11 1.80 -17.24 6.78
N PRO A 12 1.50 -16.73 5.57
CA PRO A 12 0.26 -17.05 4.90
C PRO A 12 0.16 -18.56 4.80
N ASP A 13 -0.99 -19.10 5.22
CA ASP A 13 -1.25 -20.52 5.11
C ASP A 13 -0.92 -20.97 3.69
N PRO A 14 0.01 -21.92 3.48
CA PRO A 14 0.43 -22.33 2.15
C PRO A 14 -0.74 -22.81 1.28
N ILE A 15 -1.77 -23.40 1.89
CA ILE A 15 -2.97 -23.86 1.20
C ILE A 15 -3.75 -22.64 0.68
N LEU A 16 -3.99 -21.63 1.53
CA LEU A 16 -4.70 -20.42 1.14
C LEU A 16 -3.92 -19.63 0.08
N LYS A 17 -2.59 -19.62 0.18
CA LYS A 17 -1.74 -18.97 -0.82
C LYS A 17 -1.82 -19.69 -2.18
N ALA A 18 -1.89 -21.00 -2.20
CA ALA A 18 -1.95 -21.79 -3.43
C ALA A 18 -3.34 -21.81 -4.09
N LEU A 19 -4.39 -21.43 -3.37
CA LEU A 19 -5.73 -21.38 -3.95
C LEU A 19 -5.82 -20.23 -4.98
N PRO A 20 -6.38 -20.48 -6.19
CA PRO A 20 -6.70 -19.41 -7.11
C PRO A 20 -7.77 -18.49 -6.51
N LYS A 21 -7.49 -17.19 -6.49
CA LYS A 21 -8.34 -16.16 -5.88
C LYS A 21 -8.73 -15.11 -6.90
N CYS A 22 -9.91 -14.48 -6.70
CA CYS A 22 -10.30 -13.26 -7.40
C CYS A 22 -10.30 -12.10 -6.41
N ASN A 23 -9.64 -10.99 -6.75
CA ASN A 23 -9.73 -9.76 -6.02
C ASN A 23 -10.48 -8.73 -6.88
N ILE A 24 -11.73 -8.50 -6.55
CA ILE A 24 -12.65 -7.66 -7.32
C ILE A 24 -12.74 -6.21 -6.83
N HIS A 25 -11.94 -5.83 -5.82
CA HIS A 25 -11.97 -4.48 -5.27
C HIS A 25 -10.66 -4.15 -4.54
N THR A 26 -9.70 -3.63 -5.29
CA THR A 26 -8.43 -3.15 -4.73
C THR A 26 -8.16 -1.73 -5.22
N HIS A 27 -7.80 -0.85 -4.31
CA HIS A 27 -7.39 0.52 -4.63
C HIS A 27 -5.87 0.58 -4.83
N LEU A 28 -5.45 1.18 -5.96
CA LEU A 28 -4.02 1.34 -6.28
C LEU A 28 -3.30 2.13 -5.19
N GLU A 29 -3.96 3.15 -4.67
CA GLU A 29 -3.42 4.04 -3.64
C GLU A 29 -3.12 3.32 -2.32
N GLY A 30 -3.88 2.26 -2.01
CA GLY A 30 -3.67 1.41 -0.84
C GLY A 30 -2.69 0.26 -1.08
N SER A 31 -2.13 0.13 -2.29
CA SER A 31 -1.31 -1.02 -2.70
C SER A 31 0.19 -0.70 -2.79
N VAL A 32 0.60 0.48 -2.33
CA VAL A 32 2.01 0.89 -2.37
C VAL A 32 2.82 0.09 -1.36
N ARG A 33 3.89 -0.56 -1.82
CA ARG A 33 4.84 -1.22 -0.92
C ARG A 33 5.55 -0.19 -0.05
N PRO A 34 5.71 -0.38 1.26
CA PRO A 34 6.48 0.54 2.10
C PRO A 34 7.92 0.77 1.64
N SER A 35 8.56 -0.24 1.06
CA SER A 35 9.89 -0.11 0.44
C SER A 35 9.88 0.85 -0.74
N THR A 36 8.91 0.71 -1.64
CA THR A 36 8.75 1.55 -2.83
C THR A 36 8.42 2.99 -2.44
N PHE A 37 7.56 3.19 -1.45
CA PHE A 37 7.30 4.51 -0.88
C PHE A 37 8.60 5.20 -0.45
N ARG A 38 9.45 4.49 0.33
CA ARG A 38 10.73 5.04 0.83
C ARG A 38 11.69 5.40 -0.31
N GLU A 39 11.77 4.55 -1.32
CA GLU A 39 12.66 4.78 -2.48
C GLU A 39 12.21 6.01 -3.27
N ILE A 40 10.91 6.12 -3.59
CA ILE A 40 10.35 7.26 -4.31
C ILE A 40 10.47 8.53 -3.47
N ALA A 41 10.10 8.49 -2.19
CA ALA A 41 10.20 9.64 -1.30
C ALA A 41 11.64 10.16 -1.17
N LYS A 42 12.62 9.25 -1.11
CA LYS A 42 14.04 9.62 -1.10
C LYS A 42 14.49 10.22 -2.44
N LEU A 43 14.06 9.63 -3.56
CA LEU A 43 14.42 10.10 -4.89
C LEU A 43 13.93 11.53 -5.14
N HIS A 44 12.73 11.85 -4.67
CA HIS A 44 12.08 13.14 -4.83
C HIS A 44 12.28 14.11 -3.65
N ASN A 45 13.10 13.72 -2.66
CA ASN A 45 13.38 14.53 -1.44
C ASN A 45 12.10 14.97 -0.72
N LEU A 46 11.13 14.07 -0.58
CA LEU A 46 9.91 14.37 0.17
C LEU A 46 10.23 14.54 1.65
N ASP A 47 9.58 15.53 2.29
CA ASP A 47 9.73 15.80 3.72
C ASP A 47 8.87 14.80 4.54
N VAL A 48 9.35 13.57 4.64
CA VAL A 48 8.68 12.48 5.36
C VAL A 48 9.69 11.66 6.15
N GLU A 49 9.23 11.07 7.26
CA GLU A 49 10.04 10.12 8.03
C GLU A 49 10.29 8.85 7.18
N LEU A 50 11.56 8.52 6.95
CA LEU A 50 11.96 7.42 6.08
C LEU A 50 12.41 6.16 6.83
N ALA A 51 12.37 6.14 8.17
CA ALA A 51 12.65 4.93 8.92
C ALA A 51 11.67 3.81 8.50
N SER A 52 12.21 2.64 8.18
CA SER A 52 11.39 1.54 7.63
C SER A 52 10.18 1.19 8.48
N ARG A 53 10.36 1.22 9.81
CA ARG A 53 9.28 0.94 10.76
C ARG A 53 8.23 2.04 10.74
N ALA A 54 8.62 3.31 10.76
CA ALA A 54 7.69 4.43 10.76
C ALA A 54 6.85 4.46 9.47
N VAL A 55 7.46 4.21 8.31
CA VAL A 55 6.74 4.13 7.04
C VAL A 55 5.75 2.96 7.04
N ALA A 56 6.17 1.77 7.49
CA ALA A 56 5.29 0.61 7.55
C ALA A 56 4.08 0.86 8.49
N GLU A 57 4.32 1.43 9.67
CA GLU A 57 3.26 1.77 10.63
C GLU A 57 2.30 2.85 10.09
N SER A 58 2.79 3.76 9.24
CA SER A 58 1.98 4.81 8.61
C SER A 58 1.13 4.30 7.44
N MET A 59 1.51 3.19 6.81
CA MET A 59 0.86 2.67 5.61
C MET A 59 0.07 1.38 5.84
N GLN A 60 0.38 0.64 6.88
CA GLN A 60 -0.23 -0.66 7.15
C GLN A 60 -1.21 -0.59 8.31
N VAL A 61 -2.28 -1.39 8.22
CA VAL A 61 -3.23 -1.57 9.32
C VAL A 61 -2.52 -2.28 10.47
N THR A 62 -2.60 -1.68 11.64
CA THR A 62 -1.89 -2.15 12.83
C THR A 62 -2.82 -2.82 13.87
N GLY A 63 -4.14 -2.72 13.66
CA GLY A 63 -5.14 -3.11 14.64
C GLY A 63 -5.39 -2.06 15.73
N ALA A 64 -4.70 -0.92 15.65
CA ALA A 64 -4.90 0.21 16.56
C ALA A 64 -5.89 1.25 16.00
N GLU A 65 -6.31 1.09 14.76
CA GLU A 65 -7.26 1.96 14.08
C GLU A 65 -8.64 1.83 14.75
N ARG A 66 -9.18 2.96 15.22
CA ARG A 66 -10.43 3.00 15.99
C ARG A 66 -11.67 3.16 15.12
N ASN A 67 -11.48 3.64 13.90
CA ASN A 67 -12.56 3.97 12.97
C ASN A 67 -12.05 4.07 11.53
N LEU A 68 -12.97 4.31 10.59
CA LEU A 68 -12.66 4.44 9.16
C LEU A 68 -11.70 5.61 8.87
N VAL A 69 -11.76 6.70 9.62
CA VAL A 69 -10.88 7.86 9.39
C VAL A 69 -9.43 7.49 9.68
N ASP A 70 -9.17 6.82 10.80
CA ASP A 70 -7.82 6.35 11.17
C ASP A 70 -7.26 5.41 10.07
N TYR A 71 -8.11 4.58 9.46
CA TYR A 71 -7.75 3.71 8.35
C TYR A 71 -7.46 4.49 7.07
N LEU A 72 -8.31 5.46 6.70
CA LEU A 72 -8.13 6.26 5.49
C LEU A 72 -6.85 7.10 5.52
N GLN A 73 -6.43 7.59 6.69
CA GLN A 73 -5.17 8.31 6.85
C GLN A 73 -3.95 7.49 6.40
N LYS A 74 -4.00 6.16 6.56
CA LYS A 74 -2.93 5.28 6.09
C LYS A 74 -2.87 5.19 4.56
N ILE A 75 -4.02 5.21 3.91
CA ILE A 75 -4.10 5.26 2.44
C ILE A 75 -3.62 6.63 1.95
N GLU A 76 -4.07 7.71 2.59
CA GLU A 76 -3.65 9.09 2.25
C GLU A 76 -2.14 9.29 2.38
N PHE A 77 -1.51 8.65 3.36
CA PHE A 77 -0.06 8.68 3.48
C PHE A 77 0.63 8.15 2.23
N GLY A 78 0.09 7.09 1.63
CA GLY A 78 0.60 6.50 0.40
C GLY A 78 0.49 7.41 -0.83
N TYR A 79 -0.47 8.35 -0.86
CA TYR A 79 -0.67 9.26 -2.01
C TYR A 79 0.52 10.16 -2.29
N GLN A 80 1.37 10.40 -1.31
CA GLN A 80 2.51 11.30 -1.44
C GLN A 80 3.51 10.86 -2.51
N VAL A 81 3.51 9.59 -2.89
CA VAL A 81 4.44 9.05 -3.90
C VAL A 81 3.83 8.88 -5.30
N PHE A 82 2.58 9.30 -5.49
CA PHE A 82 1.96 9.37 -6.82
C PHE A 82 2.35 10.70 -7.49
N LEU A 83 3.61 10.81 -7.93
CA LEU A 83 4.24 12.05 -8.38
C LEU A 83 4.27 12.17 -9.91
N GLY A 84 4.16 11.07 -10.63
CA GLY A 84 4.22 11.05 -12.08
C GLY A 84 3.87 9.69 -12.66
N GLY A 85 3.86 9.64 -14.00
CA GLY A 85 3.49 8.40 -14.71
C GLY A 85 4.43 7.23 -14.43
N GLN A 86 5.71 7.48 -14.16
CA GLN A 86 6.69 6.43 -13.86
C GLN A 86 6.42 5.79 -12.49
N GLU A 87 6.13 6.59 -11.48
CA GLU A 87 5.80 6.12 -10.14
C GLU A 87 4.50 5.33 -10.16
N VAL A 88 3.45 5.87 -10.82
CA VAL A 88 2.17 5.18 -10.98
C VAL A 88 2.33 3.84 -11.71
N GLN A 89 3.10 3.81 -12.80
CA GLN A 89 3.39 2.59 -13.55
C GLN A 89 4.08 1.55 -12.67
N ARG A 90 5.09 1.96 -11.91
CA ARG A 90 5.81 1.07 -10.99
C ARG A 90 4.88 0.52 -9.91
N ILE A 91 4.10 1.38 -9.26
CA ILE A 91 3.17 0.98 -8.19
C ILE A 91 2.12 0.00 -8.74
N ALA A 92 1.56 0.27 -9.92
CA ALA A 92 0.57 -0.61 -10.55
C ALA A 92 1.17 -1.98 -10.92
N PHE A 93 2.40 -2.01 -11.42
CA PHE A 93 3.10 -3.26 -11.70
C PHE A 93 3.33 -4.07 -10.42
N GLU A 94 3.84 -3.43 -9.36
CA GLU A 94 4.11 -4.08 -8.08
C GLU A 94 2.81 -4.59 -7.42
N ALA A 95 1.71 -3.86 -7.53
CA ALA A 95 0.41 -4.30 -7.02
C ALA A 95 -0.09 -5.57 -7.74
N ALA A 96 0.08 -5.62 -9.06
CA ALA A 96 -0.26 -6.82 -9.84
C ALA A 96 0.68 -8.00 -9.53
N GLU A 97 1.97 -7.74 -9.36
CA GLU A 97 2.96 -8.75 -8.98
C GLU A 97 2.65 -9.35 -7.60
N ASP A 98 2.36 -8.53 -6.60
CA ASP A 98 1.98 -8.98 -5.26
C ASP A 98 0.70 -9.84 -5.27
N ALA A 99 -0.30 -9.41 -6.04
CA ALA A 99 -1.52 -10.18 -6.24
C ALA A 99 -1.24 -11.55 -6.88
N ALA A 100 -0.42 -11.58 -7.92
CA ALA A 100 -0.04 -12.84 -8.58
C ALA A 100 0.75 -13.77 -7.64
N LEU A 101 1.68 -13.23 -6.86
CA LEU A 101 2.46 -13.98 -5.87
C LEU A 101 1.58 -14.56 -4.75
N ASP A 102 0.43 -13.93 -4.48
CA ASP A 102 -0.58 -14.44 -3.54
C ASP A 102 -1.58 -15.41 -4.20
N GLY A 103 -1.42 -15.77 -5.47
CA GLY A 103 -2.32 -16.69 -6.19
C GLY A 103 -3.60 -16.03 -6.71
N VAL A 104 -3.64 -14.71 -6.82
CA VAL A 104 -4.74 -13.99 -7.46
C VAL A 104 -4.67 -14.20 -8.97
N VAL A 105 -5.72 -14.78 -9.55
CA VAL A 105 -5.83 -15.05 -11.00
C VAL A 105 -6.71 -14.03 -11.73
N TYR A 106 -7.44 -13.21 -10.99
CA TYR A 106 -8.23 -12.11 -11.51
C TYR A 106 -8.18 -10.93 -10.54
N LEU A 107 -7.79 -9.76 -11.04
CA LEU A 107 -7.62 -8.53 -10.25
C LEU A 107 -8.38 -7.37 -10.88
N GLU A 108 -9.27 -6.72 -10.11
CA GLU A 108 -9.84 -5.42 -10.43
C GLU A 108 -9.16 -4.34 -9.61
N LEU A 109 -8.29 -3.57 -10.27
CA LEU A 109 -7.55 -2.48 -9.65
C LEU A 109 -8.25 -1.16 -9.95
N ARG A 110 -8.53 -0.37 -8.91
CA ARG A 110 -9.17 0.94 -9.00
C ARG A 110 -8.15 2.03 -8.69
N ALA A 111 -8.22 3.13 -9.41
CA ALA A 111 -7.40 4.30 -9.17
C ALA A 111 -8.28 5.56 -9.20
N GLY A 112 -7.97 6.52 -8.33
CA GLY A 112 -8.62 7.83 -8.28
C GLY A 112 -7.79 8.90 -9.01
N PRO A 113 -7.98 9.14 -10.32
CA PRO A 113 -7.13 10.07 -11.08
C PRO A 113 -7.06 11.48 -10.46
N VAL A 114 -8.14 11.91 -9.81
CA VAL A 114 -8.20 13.23 -9.14
C VAL A 114 -7.22 13.31 -7.96
N THR A 115 -7.00 12.20 -7.26
CA THR A 115 -6.05 12.14 -6.14
C THR A 115 -4.60 12.15 -6.60
N HIS A 116 -4.36 11.81 -7.88
CA HIS A 116 -3.05 11.84 -8.52
C HIS A 116 -2.80 13.16 -9.28
N SER A 117 -3.84 14.00 -9.43
CA SER A 117 -3.74 15.29 -10.10
C SER A 117 -3.28 16.34 -9.10
N ARG A 118 -1.96 16.52 -8.97
CA ARG A 118 -1.42 17.70 -8.28
C ARG A 118 -1.35 18.87 -9.26
N PRO A 119 -1.42 20.15 -8.77
CA PRO A 119 -1.33 21.34 -9.64
C PRO A 119 -0.04 21.41 -10.46
N ASP A 120 0.97 20.68 -10.07
CA ASP A 120 2.32 20.60 -10.67
C ASP A 120 2.44 19.47 -11.72
N PHE A 121 1.35 18.74 -12.02
CA PHE A 121 1.27 17.74 -13.08
C PHE A 121 0.75 18.32 -14.41
N ALA A 122 1.07 19.56 -14.70
CA ALA A 122 0.75 20.19 -16.01
C ALA A 122 1.93 20.10 -16.97
#